data_0f1b58616dc8d4809394b3990be946e3
#
_entry.id   0f1b58616dc8d4809394b3990be946e3
#
_cell.length_a   1.000
_cell.length_b   1.000
_cell.length_c   1.000
_cell.angle_alpha   90.00
_cell.angle_beta   90.00
_cell.angle_gamma   90.00
#
_symmetry.space_group_name_H-M   'P 1'
#
loop_
_entity.id
_entity.type
_entity.pdbx_description
1 polymer ?
#
loop_
_entity_poly.entity_id
_entity_poly.type
_entity_poly.pdbx_seq_one_letter_code
_entity_poly.pdbx_strand_id
1 'polypeptide(L)'
;MDLELDQLRTLAAIVDHGSLDSAARVLHVTPSAVSQRLRALESATGQVLLVRSRPVRPTPAGAALVRTARQVELLLADTTEELTGTAADPARPVLAVAVGGDSLSTWALPALAAVADVASLHVRREDETRTSTLLREGTVVAAVTTEARPVPGCRVSRLGTMRYRPAAAPAVAGRFFPAGVTPAALARAQVVTFDYADDLQHAYVRRHGRDLDPPSHQVPSSADFLSAILLGMGWGMVPDLQSAPHFGTGALVELDPAGPVDVVLHWQRWALRIAALDALTDAVRAAARRQLS
;
A
#
# COMPACT_ATOMS: atom_id res chain seq x y z
N MET A 1 -7.06 -19.95 -27.20
CA MET A 1 -7.65 -19.83 -25.86
C MET A 1 -8.77 -18.80 -25.99
N ASP A 2 -10.01 -19.23 -25.79
CA ASP A 2 -11.16 -18.37 -25.84
C ASP A 2 -11.59 -18.06 -24.39
N LEU A 3 -11.62 -16.78 -24.02
CA LEU A 3 -11.91 -16.33 -22.65
C LEU A 3 -13.16 -15.47 -22.68
N GLU A 4 -14.23 -15.94 -22.06
CA GLU A 4 -15.47 -15.21 -21.94
C GLU A 4 -15.45 -14.23 -20.74
N LEU A 5 -15.98 -13.03 -20.94
CA LEU A 5 -16.01 -11.99 -19.90
C LEU A 5 -16.75 -12.45 -18.65
N ASP A 6 -17.85 -13.17 -18.79
CA ASP A 6 -18.62 -13.70 -17.67
C ASP A 6 -17.87 -14.73 -16.83
N GLN A 7 -16.98 -15.50 -17.45
CA GLN A 7 -16.11 -16.43 -16.74
C GLN A 7 -15.03 -15.68 -15.95
N LEU A 8 -14.44 -14.64 -16.55
CA LEU A 8 -13.45 -13.77 -15.89
C LEU A 8 -14.07 -13.03 -14.70
N ARG A 9 -15.26 -12.44 -14.88
CA ARG A 9 -16.05 -11.81 -13.80
C ARG A 9 -16.34 -12.79 -12.66
N THR A 10 -16.71 -14.00 -13.02
CA THR A 10 -16.99 -15.04 -12.02
C THR A 10 -15.75 -15.39 -11.19
N LEU A 11 -14.58 -15.53 -11.82
CA LEU A 11 -13.33 -15.78 -11.11
C LEU A 11 -12.98 -14.62 -10.18
N ALA A 12 -13.08 -13.37 -10.65
CA ALA A 12 -12.82 -12.19 -9.83
C ALA A 12 -13.77 -12.11 -8.62
N ALA A 13 -15.07 -12.33 -8.81
CA ALA A 13 -16.06 -12.34 -7.75
C ALA A 13 -15.79 -13.43 -6.69
N ILE A 14 -15.35 -14.63 -7.09
CA ILE A 14 -15.00 -15.71 -6.14
C ILE A 14 -13.83 -15.27 -5.25
N VAL A 15 -12.81 -14.65 -5.85
CA VAL A 15 -11.63 -14.18 -5.11
C VAL A 15 -11.98 -13.01 -4.18
N ASP A 16 -12.78 -12.04 -4.65
CA ASP A 16 -13.17 -10.87 -3.88
C ASP A 16 -14.06 -11.22 -2.67
N HIS A 17 -14.96 -12.18 -2.82
CA HIS A 17 -15.91 -12.57 -1.79
C HIS A 17 -15.54 -13.86 -1.04
N GLY A 18 -14.41 -14.48 -1.38
CA GLY A 18 -13.79 -15.59 -0.66
C GLY A 18 -14.51 -16.94 -0.77
N SER A 19 -15.64 -17.04 -1.50
CA SER A 19 -16.34 -18.30 -1.72
C SER A 19 -17.22 -18.26 -2.99
N LEU A 20 -17.50 -19.46 -3.54
CA LEU A 20 -18.40 -19.60 -4.70
C LEU A 20 -19.84 -19.15 -4.37
N ASP A 21 -20.34 -19.45 -3.17
CA ASP A 21 -21.68 -19.08 -2.76
C ASP A 21 -21.86 -17.56 -2.61
N SER A 22 -20.83 -16.89 -2.08
CA SER A 22 -20.83 -15.42 -1.97
C SER A 22 -20.76 -14.77 -3.34
N ALA A 23 -19.94 -15.29 -4.25
CA ALA A 23 -19.87 -14.84 -5.64
C ALA A 23 -21.20 -15.02 -6.37
N ALA A 24 -21.89 -16.15 -6.18
CA ALA A 24 -23.19 -16.42 -6.78
C ALA A 24 -24.24 -15.36 -6.37
N ARG A 25 -24.25 -14.97 -5.10
CA ARG A 25 -25.16 -13.92 -4.59
C ARG A 25 -24.89 -12.57 -5.23
N VAL A 26 -23.62 -12.16 -5.34
CA VAL A 26 -23.23 -10.86 -5.89
C VAL A 26 -23.47 -10.80 -7.40
N LEU A 27 -23.23 -11.91 -8.11
CA LEU A 27 -23.45 -12.02 -9.55
C LEU A 27 -24.92 -12.30 -9.92
N HIS A 28 -25.82 -12.47 -8.94
CA HIS A 28 -27.22 -12.81 -9.13
C HIS A 28 -27.43 -14.08 -9.99
N VAL A 29 -26.58 -15.10 -9.76
CA VAL A 29 -26.65 -16.40 -10.43
C VAL A 29 -26.68 -17.55 -9.42
N THR A 30 -26.90 -18.77 -9.89
CA THR A 30 -26.87 -19.94 -9.01
C THR A 30 -25.44 -20.38 -8.67
N PRO A 31 -25.18 -21.02 -7.53
CA PRO A 31 -23.86 -21.60 -7.22
C PRO A 31 -23.38 -22.63 -8.25
N SER A 32 -24.32 -23.35 -8.87
CA SER A 32 -24.00 -24.29 -9.96
C SER A 32 -23.49 -23.59 -11.21
N ALA A 33 -24.08 -22.41 -11.58
CA ALA A 33 -23.60 -21.59 -12.69
C ALA A 33 -22.19 -21.05 -12.42
N VAL A 34 -21.91 -20.57 -11.21
CA VAL A 34 -20.55 -20.15 -10.80
C VAL A 34 -19.55 -21.29 -10.95
N SER A 35 -19.90 -22.49 -10.46
CA SER A 35 -19.06 -23.68 -10.58
C SER A 35 -18.84 -24.10 -12.04
N GLN A 36 -19.85 -24.00 -12.91
CA GLN A 36 -19.74 -24.31 -14.33
C GLN A 36 -18.83 -23.30 -15.05
N ARG A 37 -19.03 -21.99 -14.83
CA ARG A 37 -18.19 -20.93 -15.41
C ARG A 37 -16.72 -21.07 -15.00
N LEU A 38 -16.45 -21.36 -13.71
CA LEU A 38 -15.09 -21.61 -13.23
C LEU A 38 -14.45 -22.83 -13.92
N ARG A 39 -15.16 -23.98 -14.00
CA ARG A 39 -14.64 -25.18 -14.68
C ARG A 39 -14.40 -24.94 -16.17
N ALA A 40 -15.28 -24.19 -16.84
CA ALA A 40 -15.10 -23.83 -18.24
C ALA A 40 -13.83 -22.99 -18.43
N LEU A 41 -13.57 -22.01 -17.53
CA LEU A 41 -12.39 -21.18 -17.57
C LEU A 41 -11.11 -22.01 -17.28
N GLU A 42 -11.12 -22.90 -16.29
CA GLU A 42 -10.03 -23.82 -16.00
C GLU A 42 -9.74 -24.76 -17.15
N SER A 43 -10.80 -25.27 -17.82
CA SER A 43 -10.66 -26.11 -19.02
C SER A 43 -10.07 -25.34 -20.20
N ALA A 44 -10.54 -24.11 -20.45
CA ALA A 44 -10.05 -23.26 -21.55
C ALA A 44 -8.57 -22.85 -21.36
N THR A 45 -8.12 -22.73 -20.11
CA THR A 45 -6.75 -22.36 -19.77
C THR A 45 -5.84 -23.54 -19.53
N GLY A 46 -6.37 -24.72 -19.28
CA GLY A 46 -5.61 -25.93 -18.87
C GLY A 46 -4.94 -25.77 -17.51
N GLN A 47 -5.41 -24.83 -16.67
CA GLN A 47 -4.80 -24.50 -15.37
C GLN A 47 -5.84 -24.53 -14.26
N VAL A 48 -5.43 -24.98 -13.07
CA VAL A 48 -6.21 -24.78 -11.84
C VAL A 48 -6.04 -23.32 -11.42
N LEU A 49 -7.15 -22.62 -11.26
CA LEU A 49 -7.14 -21.17 -11.02
C LEU A 49 -7.32 -20.80 -9.55
N LEU A 50 -7.90 -21.68 -8.74
CA LEU A 50 -8.18 -21.43 -7.32
C LEU A 50 -7.60 -22.52 -6.43
N VAL A 51 -7.05 -22.11 -5.29
CA VAL A 51 -6.67 -22.99 -4.17
C VAL A 51 -7.88 -23.13 -3.27
N ARG A 52 -8.21 -24.39 -2.92
CA ARG A 52 -9.29 -24.72 -1.98
C ARG A 52 -8.88 -24.38 -0.55
N SER A 53 -9.01 -23.13 -0.17
CA SER A 53 -8.76 -22.60 1.17
C SER A 53 -10.00 -21.84 1.67
N ARG A 54 -10.04 -21.45 2.92
CA ARG A 54 -11.06 -20.53 3.47
C ARG A 54 -10.37 -19.33 4.09
N PRO A 55 -10.47 -18.13 3.49
CA PRO A 55 -11.13 -17.84 2.19
C PRO A 55 -10.41 -18.48 0.99
N VAL A 56 -11.14 -18.63 -0.13
CA VAL A 56 -10.58 -19.12 -1.40
C VAL A 56 -9.50 -18.14 -1.87
N ARG A 57 -8.39 -18.67 -2.38
CA ARG A 57 -7.26 -17.87 -2.90
C ARG A 57 -6.95 -18.23 -4.35
N PRO A 58 -6.54 -17.26 -5.19
CA PRO A 58 -6.12 -17.57 -6.55
C PRO A 58 -4.76 -18.27 -6.56
N THR A 59 -4.56 -19.17 -7.53
CA THR A 59 -3.23 -19.62 -7.94
C THR A 59 -2.49 -18.49 -8.67
N PRO A 60 -1.18 -18.60 -8.99
CA PRO A 60 -0.50 -17.62 -9.84
C PRO A 60 -1.21 -17.39 -11.20
N ALA A 61 -1.71 -18.45 -11.83
CA ALA A 61 -2.51 -18.37 -13.05
C ALA A 61 -3.86 -17.68 -12.80
N GLY A 62 -4.54 -18.03 -11.71
CA GLY A 62 -5.78 -17.38 -11.27
C GLY A 62 -5.60 -15.90 -11.01
N ALA A 63 -4.54 -15.49 -10.32
CA ALA A 63 -4.22 -14.09 -10.05
C ALA A 63 -4.01 -13.29 -11.35
N ALA A 64 -3.33 -13.87 -12.34
CA ALA A 64 -3.16 -13.24 -13.66
C ALA A 64 -4.51 -13.00 -14.34
N LEU A 65 -5.44 -13.96 -14.30
CA LEU A 65 -6.76 -13.82 -14.90
C LEU A 65 -7.68 -12.88 -14.10
N VAL A 66 -7.63 -12.88 -12.78
CA VAL A 66 -8.33 -11.88 -11.94
C VAL A 66 -7.87 -10.47 -12.29
N ARG A 67 -6.55 -10.26 -12.45
CA ARG A 67 -6.02 -8.98 -12.91
C ARG A 67 -6.57 -8.60 -14.29
N THR A 68 -6.58 -9.53 -15.24
CA THR A 68 -7.16 -9.32 -16.58
C THR A 68 -8.64 -8.97 -16.51
N ALA A 69 -9.44 -9.69 -15.71
CA ALA A 69 -10.85 -9.41 -15.50
C ALA A 69 -11.08 -7.96 -15.05
N ARG A 70 -10.38 -7.53 -14.03
CA ARG A 70 -10.48 -6.16 -13.49
C ARG A 70 -10.02 -5.09 -14.47
N GLN A 71 -8.99 -5.38 -15.28
CA GLN A 71 -8.54 -4.48 -16.34
C GLN A 71 -9.61 -4.30 -17.42
N VAL A 72 -10.23 -5.39 -17.84
CA VAL A 72 -11.32 -5.35 -18.85
C VAL A 72 -12.53 -4.60 -18.31
N GLU A 73 -12.90 -4.81 -17.05
CA GLU A 73 -14.03 -4.10 -16.43
C GLU A 73 -13.79 -2.58 -16.36
N LEU A 74 -12.59 -2.16 -15.98
CA LEU A 74 -12.25 -0.73 -15.96
C LEU A 74 -12.25 -0.11 -17.36
N LEU A 75 -11.76 -0.83 -18.38
CA LEU A 75 -11.79 -0.36 -19.76
C LEU A 75 -13.22 -0.26 -20.30
N LEU A 76 -14.08 -1.23 -19.99
CA LEU A 76 -15.48 -1.20 -20.38
C LEU A 76 -16.23 -0.05 -19.72
N ALA A 77 -15.97 0.22 -18.44
CA ALA A 77 -16.56 1.34 -17.72
C ALA A 77 -16.16 2.69 -18.35
N ASP A 78 -14.87 2.90 -18.61
CA ASP A 78 -14.32 4.10 -19.24
C ASP A 78 -14.90 4.32 -20.64
N THR A 79 -14.95 3.26 -21.49
CA THR A 79 -15.55 3.32 -22.83
C THR A 79 -17.05 3.62 -22.78
N THR A 80 -17.78 3.06 -21.81
CA THR A 80 -19.21 3.31 -21.67
C THR A 80 -19.47 4.77 -21.30
N GLU A 81 -18.67 5.35 -20.43
CA GLU A 81 -18.73 6.78 -20.08
C GLU A 81 -18.46 7.67 -21.29
N GLU A 82 -17.44 7.34 -22.11
CA GLU A 82 -17.15 8.06 -23.36
C GLU A 82 -18.33 8.03 -24.35
N LEU A 83 -19.01 6.88 -24.48
CA LEU A 83 -20.09 6.71 -25.45
C LEU A 83 -21.40 7.36 -25.00
N THR A 84 -21.70 7.35 -23.72
CA THR A 84 -22.99 7.82 -23.21
C THR A 84 -22.97 9.28 -22.74
N GLY A 85 -21.79 9.87 -22.57
CA GLY A 85 -21.61 11.22 -21.98
C GLY A 85 -22.13 11.34 -20.54
N THR A 86 -22.59 10.21 -19.99
CA THR A 86 -22.99 10.06 -18.59
C THR A 86 -22.22 8.88 -18.03
N ALA A 87 -21.75 8.98 -16.81
CA ALA A 87 -21.30 7.79 -16.10
C ALA A 87 -22.42 6.74 -16.23
N ALA A 88 -22.15 5.63 -16.89
CA ALA A 88 -23.14 4.61 -17.25
C ALA A 88 -23.83 3.96 -16.04
N ASP A 89 -23.28 4.20 -14.88
CA ASP A 89 -23.81 3.89 -13.55
C ASP A 89 -23.55 5.12 -12.67
N PRO A 90 -24.48 5.57 -11.81
CA PRO A 90 -24.16 6.54 -10.76
C PRO A 90 -23.02 6.09 -9.84
N ALA A 91 -22.59 4.84 -9.92
CA ALA A 91 -21.38 4.32 -9.29
C ALA A 91 -20.14 4.70 -10.11
N ARG A 92 -19.38 5.67 -9.60
CA ARG A 92 -18.05 6.02 -10.08
C ARG A 92 -17.13 4.80 -10.15
N PRO A 93 -16.16 4.73 -11.09
CA PRO A 93 -15.22 3.62 -11.15
C PRO A 93 -14.49 3.44 -9.84
N VAL A 94 -14.42 2.20 -9.36
CA VAL A 94 -13.71 1.88 -8.13
C VAL A 94 -12.23 1.63 -8.44
N LEU A 95 -11.35 2.47 -7.87
CA LEU A 95 -9.91 2.30 -7.97
C LEU A 95 -9.35 1.82 -6.61
N ALA A 96 -8.91 0.58 -6.56
CA ALA A 96 -8.20 0.05 -5.41
C ALA A 96 -6.73 0.49 -5.45
N VAL A 97 -6.24 1.13 -4.39
CA VAL A 97 -4.89 1.72 -4.32
C VAL A 97 -4.17 1.24 -3.06
N ALA A 98 -2.91 0.84 -3.16
CA ALA A 98 -2.09 0.53 -2.00
C ALA A 98 -1.19 1.72 -1.64
N VAL A 99 -1.20 2.11 -0.37
CA VAL A 99 -0.38 3.21 0.16
C VAL A 99 0.12 2.84 1.55
N GLY A 100 1.38 3.14 1.83
CA GLY A 100 1.96 2.95 3.16
C GLY A 100 1.37 3.90 4.20
N GLY A 101 1.44 3.48 5.46
CA GLY A 101 0.85 4.23 6.58
C GLY A 101 1.39 5.65 6.69
N ASP A 102 2.69 5.81 6.54
CA ASP A 102 3.36 7.12 6.65
C ASP A 102 3.01 8.03 5.47
N SER A 103 3.02 7.48 4.26
CA SER A 103 2.59 8.21 3.05
C SER A 103 1.14 8.66 3.16
N LEU A 104 0.25 7.78 3.65
CA LEU A 104 -1.17 8.08 3.83
C LEU A 104 -1.40 9.16 4.89
N SER A 105 -0.67 9.11 6.01
CA SER A 105 -0.81 10.04 7.13
C SER A 105 -0.19 11.42 6.85
N THR A 106 0.64 11.55 5.82
CA THR A 106 1.37 12.78 5.55
C THR A 106 0.93 13.47 4.25
N TRP A 107 1.22 12.90 3.10
CA TRP A 107 1.12 13.59 1.82
C TRP A 107 0.11 12.98 0.84
N ALA A 108 -0.19 11.66 0.95
CA ALA A 108 -0.97 10.99 -0.08
C ALA A 108 -2.48 11.23 0.05
N LEU A 109 -3.03 11.36 1.27
CA LEU A 109 -4.47 11.53 1.47
C LEU A 109 -5.07 12.74 0.76
N PRO A 110 -4.44 13.94 0.77
CA PRO A 110 -4.92 15.08 -0.03
C PRO A 110 -4.96 14.82 -1.55
N ALA A 111 -4.02 14.00 -2.06
CA ALA A 111 -4.02 13.61 -3.47
C ALA A 111 -5.18 12.67 -3.81
N LEU A 112 -5.48 11.74 -2.90
CA LEU A 112 -6.62 10.84 -3.05
C LEU A 112 -7.95 11.61 -2.98
N ALA A 113 -8.07 12.56 -2.06
CA ALA A 113 -9.26 13.42 -1.93
C ALA A 113 -9.53 14.24 -3.19
N ALA A 114 -8.48 14.68 -3.90
CA ALA A 114 -8.62 15.50 -5.11
C ALA A 114 -9.31 14.79 -6.29
N VAL A 115 -9.45 13.47 -6.25
CA VAL A 115 -10.12 12.68 -7.27
C VAL A 115 -11.42 12.03 -6.79
N ALA A 116 -11.90 12.40 -5.61
CA ALA A 116 -13.11 11.83 -5.02
C ALA A 116 -14.38 12.09 -5.87
N ASP A 117 -14.34 13.09 -6.74
CA ASP A 117 -15.44 13.41 -7.65
C ASP A 117 -15.44 12.58 -8.96
N VAL A 118 -14.32 11.95 -9.29
CA VAL A 118 -14.17 11.16 -10.53
C VAL A 118 -14.01 9.66 -10.30
N ALA A 119 -13.68 9.22 -9.08
CA ALA A 119 -13.53 7.82 -8.74
C ALA A 119 -13.89 7.53 -7.28
N SER A 120 -14.39 6.33 -7.00
CA SER A 120 -14.44 5.76 -5.65
C SER A 120 -13.11 5.09 -5.34
N LEU A 121 -12.48 5.46 -4.22
CA LEU A 121 -11.17 4.93 -3.86
C LEU A 121 -11.26 3.89 -2.75
N HIS A 122 -10.74 2.69 -3.01
CA HIS A 122 -10.55 1.66 -2.01
C HIS A 122 -9.07 1.64 -1.60
N VAL A 123 -8.74 2.37 -0.54
CA VAL A 123 -7.35 2.47 -0.06
C VAL A 123 -7.02 1.25 0.80
N ARG A 124 -5.95 0.55 0.40
CA ARG A 124 -5.34 -0.53 1.18
C ARG A 124 -4.05 -0.01 1.80
N ARG A 125 -4.02 -0.01 3.13
CA ARG A 125 -2.78 0.27 3.86
C ARG A 125 -1.92 -0.98 3.87
N GLU A 126 -0.72 -0.87 3.31
CA GLU A 126 0.27 -1.95 3.27
C GLU A 126 1.66 -1.32 3.34
N ASP A 127 2.65 -2.06 3.82
CA ASP A 127 4.05 -1.65 3.78
C ASP A 127 4.50 -1.42 2.33
N GLU A 128 5.20 -0.29 2.07
CA GLU A 128 5.62 0.09 0.73
C GLU A 128 6.54 -0.94 0.06
N THR A 129 7.20 -1.80 0.83
CA THR A 129 8.03 -2.91 0.28
C THR A 129 7.17 -4.07 -0.24
N ARG A 130 5.90 -4.16 0.18
CA ARG A 130 4.96 -5.25 -0.18
C ARG A 130 3.85 -4.83 -1.13
N THR A 131 3.67 -3.54 -1.34
CA THR A 131 2.59 -3.01 -2.20
C THR A 131 2.65 -3.51 -3.64
N SER A 132 3.85 -3.79 -4.17
CA SER A 132 4.03 -4.35 -5.52
C SER A 132 3.43 -5.75 -5.68
N THR A 133 3.33 -6.53 -4.60
CA THR A 133 2.65 -7.84 -4.61
C THR A 133 1.17 -7.69 -4.90
N LEU A 134 0.52 -6.68 -4.30
CA LEU A 134 -0.90 -6.39 -4.55
C LEU A 134 -1.18 -5.99 -6.01
N LEU A 135 -0.24 -5.25 -6.65
CA LEU A 135 -0.31 -4.95 -8.08
C LEU A 135 -0.18 -6.22 -8.94
N ARG A 136 0.72 -7.12 -8.55
CA ARG A 136 0.99 -8.38 -9.24
C ARG A 136 -0.21 -9.32 -9.17
N GLU A 137 -0.86 -9.37 -8.02
CA GLU A 137 -2.08 -10.14 -7.78
C GLU A 137 -3.34 -9.47 -8.36
N GLY A 138 -3.20 -8.24 -8.87
CA GLY A 138 -4.33 -7.48 -9.39
C GLY A 138 -5.29 -6.97 -8.31
N THR A 139 -4.90 -7.03 -7.05
CA THR A 139 -5.70 -6.57 -5.90
C THR A 139 -5.85 -5.06 -5.87
N VAL A 140 -4.85 -4.35 -6.41
CA VAL A 140 -4.87 -2.89 -6.58
C VAL A 140 -4.48 -2.52 -8.01
N VAL A 141 -4.95 -1.37 -8.46
CA VAL A 141 -4.65 -0.82 -9.80
C VAL A 141 -3.41 0.10 -9.78
N ALA A 142 -3.08 0.62 -8.61
CA ALA A 142 -1.93 1.48 -8.40
C ALA A 142 -1.41 1.38 -6.95
N ALA A 143 -0.13 1.72 -6.76
CA ALA A 143 0.50 1.67 -5.46
C ALA A 143 1.63 2.70 -5.29
N VAL A 144 1.80 3.20 -4.07
CA VAL A 144 3.06 3.80 -3.62
C VAL A 144 3.96 2.66 -3.15
N THR A 145 5.21 2.61 -3.61
CA THR A 145 6.15 1.50 -3.35
C THR A 145 7.60 1.99 -3.30
N THR A 146 8.45 1.25 -2.63
CA THR A 146 9.91 1.44 -2.68
C THR A 146 10.56 0.75 -3.89
N GLU A 147 9.84 -0.15 -4.59
CA GLU A 147 10.36 -0.87 -5.76
C GLU A 147 10.44 0.03 -6.99
N ALA A 148 11.66 0.24 -7.49
CA ALA A 148 11.91 0.99 -8.74
C ALA A 148 11.65 0.14 -10.00
N ARG A 149 11.66 -1.20 -9.89
CA ARG A 149 11.40 -2.09 -11.03
C ARG A 149 9.89 -2.23 -11.24
N PRO A 150 9.38 -2.00 -12.46
CA PRO A 150 7.95 -2.13 -12.72
C PRO A 150 7.49 -3.58 -12.62
N VAL A 151 6.34 -3.79 -11.99
CA VAL A 151 5.59 -5.04 -12.10
C VAL A 151 5.17 -5.24 -13.56
N PRO A 152 5.23 -6.46 -14.11
CA PRO A 152 4.77 -6.71 -15.49
C PRO A 152 3.36 -6.17 -15.75
N GLY A 153 3.20 -5.39 -16.83
CA GLY A 153 1.94 -4.70 -17.16
C GLY A 153 1.70 -3.41 -16.38
N CYS A 154 2.66 -2.95 -15.58
CA CYS A 154 2.60 -1.66 -14.88
C CYS A 154 3.60 -0.64 -15.47
N ARG A 155 3.32 0.62 -15.22
CA ARG A 155 4.27 1.73 -15.38
C ARG A 155 4.74 2.17 -14.00
N VAL A 156 6.02 2.55 -13.90
CA VAL A 156 6.62 3.09 -12.68
C VAL A 156 7.12 4.50 -12.93
N SER A 157 7.01 5.36 -11.93
CA SER A 157 7.65 6.67 -11.92
C SER A 157 8.10 7.02 -10.51
N ARG A 158 9.28 7.63 -10.40
CA ARG A 158 9.77 8.15 -9.12
C ARG A 158 8.86 9.27 -8.64
N LEU A 159 8.50 9.26 -7.35
CA LEU A 159 7.73 10.31 -6.68
C LEU A 159 8.64 11.32 -5.99
N GLY A 160 9.63 10.84 -5.26
CA GLY A 160 10.55 11.62 -4.45
C GLY A 160 11.13 10.76 -3.33
N THR A 161 11.63 11.43 -2.30
CA THR A 161 12.27 10.80 -1.16
C THR A 161 11.55 11.22 0.13
N MET A 162 11.16 10.26 0.96
CA MET A 162 10.71 10.49 2.32
C MET A 162 11.88 10.30 3.28
N ARG A 163 12.19 11.33 4.03
CA ARG A 163 13.27 11.30 5.02
C ARG A 163 12.73 10.96 6.39
N TYR A 164 13.43 10.07 7.09
CA TYR A 164 13.14 9.66 8.45
C TYR A 164 14.27 10.04 9.37
N ARG A 165 13.92 10.53 10.57
CA ARG A 165 14.91 10.90 11.63
C ARG A 165 14.72 10.04 12.86
N PRO A 166 15.82 9.59 13.49
CA PRO A 166 15.74 8.98 14.81
C PRO A 166 15.36 10.04 15.84
N ALA A 167 14.20 9.86 16.48
CA ALA A 167 13.63 10.84 17.39
C ALA A 167 13.08 10.19 18.67
N ALA A 168 13.07 10.97 19.74
CA ALA A 168 12.47 10.60 21.02
C ALA A 168 11.89 11.81 21.74
N ALA A 169 10.99 11.59 22.71
CA ALA A 169 10.63 12.61 23.67
C ALA A 169 11.84 13.05 24.53
N PRO A 170 11.92 14.32 25.00
CA PRO A 170 13.05 14.83 25.77
C PRO A 170 13.45 13.98 26.97
N ALA A 171 12.46 13.41 27.68
CA ALA A 171 12.72 12.55 28.83
C ALA A 171 13.46 11.24 28.44
N VAL A 172 13.09 10.64 27.30
CA VAL A 172 13.75 9.44 26.77
C VAL A 172 15.15 9.79 26.27
N ALA A 173 15.27 10.89 25.51
CA ALA A 173 16.55 11.40 25.02
C ALA A 173 17.55 11.66 26.17
N GLY A 174 17.14 12.39 27.19
CA GLY A 174 17.96 12.68 28.36
C GLY A 174 18.32 11.44 29.18
N ARG A 175 17.44 10.46 29.28
CA ARG A 175 17.68 9.22 30.03
C ARG A 175 18.62 8.25 29.33
N PHE A 176 18.47 8.03 28.05
CA PHE A 176 19.15 6.96 27.32
C PHE A 176 20.25 7.46 26.37
N PHE A 177 20.16 8.71 25.92
CA PHE A 177 21.05 9.29 24.91
C PHE A 177 21.75 10.58 25.35
N PRO A 178 22.19 10.71 26.65
CA PRO A 178 22.81 11.96 27.12
C PRO A 178 24.13 12.29 26.42
N ALA A 179 24.81 11.30 25.85
CA ALA A 179 26.03 11.43 25.05
C ALA A 179 25.79 11.18 23.55
N GLY A 180 24.56 11.30 23.09
CA GLY A 180 24.17 10.96 21.73
C GLY A 180 23.95 9.45 21.49
N VAL A 181 23.78 9.08 20.23
CA VAL A 181 23.54 7.67 19.84
C VAL A 181 24.85 6.87 19.94
N THR A 182 24.81 5.85 20.76
CA THR A 182 25.92 4.87 20.91
C THR A 182 25.35 3.45 20.89
N PRO A 183 26.14 2.40 20.56
CA PRO A 183 25.67 1.00 20.63
C PRO A 183 25.10 0.64 22.01
N ALA A 184 25.75 1.10 23.10
CA ALA A 184 25.30 0.83 24.45
C ALA A 184 23.98 1.55 24.80
N ALA A 185 23.72 2.74 24.26
CA ALA A 185 22.47 3.46 24.42
C ALA A 185 21.35 2.75 23.66
N LEU A 186 21.59 2.39 22.41
CA LEU A 186 20.61 1.67 21.56
C LEU A 186 20.23 0.32 22.16
N ALA A 187 21.19 -0.45 22.71
CA ALA A 187 20.91 -1.74 23.32
C ALA A 187 19.98 -1.66 24.54
N ARG A 188 19.89 -0.49 25.22
CA ARG A 188 19.09 -0.30 26.45
C ARG A 188 17.82 0.49 26.25
N ALA A 189 17.78 1.36 25.24
CA ALA A 189 16.63 2.21 24.98
C ALA A 189 15.56 1.42 24.23
N GLN A 190 14.32 1.49 24.70
CA GLN A 190 13.21 0.90 23.99
C GLN A 190 13.04 1.57 22.62
N VAL A 191 12.90 0.75 21.58
CA VAL A 191 12.56 1.21 20.25
C VAL A 191 11.06 0.99 20.00
N VAL A 192 10.39 1.96 19.40
CA VAL A 192 9.03 1.78 18.88
C VAL A 192 9.16 1.29 17.45
N THR A 193 8.49 0.19 17.12
CA THR A 193 8.43 -0.41 15.79
C THR A 193 6.98 -0.45 15.31
N PHE A 194 6.77 -0.48 14.00
CA PHE A 194 5.43 -0.58 13.43
C PHE A 194 4.89 -2.01 13.57
N ASP A 195 5.65 -2.99 13.07
CA ASP A 195 5.38 -4.43 13.21
C ASP A 195 6.71 -5.22 13.15
N TYR A 196 6.63 -6.54 13.12
CA TYR A 196 7.82 -7.41 13.02
C TYR A 196 8.56 -7.30 11.69
N ALA A 197 7.92 -6.81 10.65
CA ALA A 197 8.51 -6.64 9.32
C ALA A 197 9.05 -5.22 9.09
N ASP A 198 8.92 -4.32 10.08
CA ASP A 198 9.44 -2.96 10.03
C ASP A 198 10.97 -2.98 10.07
N ASP A 199 11.58 -2.95 8.89
CA ASP A 199 13.04 -3.02 8.75
C ASP A 199 13.75 -1.66 8.93
N LEU A 200 13.01 -0.54 9.00
CA LEU A 200 13.60 0.79 9.05
C LEU A 200 14.40 1.02 10.35
N GLN A 201 13.77 0.78 11.50
CA GLN A 201 14.42 0.88 12.81
C GLN A 201 15.54 -0.15 12.96
N HIS A 202 15.28 -1.39 12.52
CA HIS A 202 16.28 -2.45 12.55
C HIS A 202 17.48 -2.13 11.66
N ALA A 203 17.26 -1.57 10.46
CA ALA A 203 18.35 -1.14 9.58
C ALA A 203 19.18 -0.02 10.20
N TYR A 204 18.54 0.93 10.90
CA TYR A 204 19.25 1.97 11.63
C TYR A 204 20.08 1.40 12.77
N VAL A 205 19.52 0.52 13.60
CA VAL A 205 20.23 -0.15 14.70
C VAL A 205 21.44 -0.94 14.18
N ARG A 206 21.28 -1.71 13.10
CA ARG A 206 22.36 -2.51 12.48
C ARG A 206 23.55 -1.67 12.00
N ARG A 207 23.36 -0.39 11.66
CA ARG A 207 24.48 0.53 11.32
C ARG A 207 25.40 0.80 12.51
N HIS A 208 24.87 0.69 13.74
CA HIS A 208 25.60 0.94 14.97
C HIS A 208 26.14 -0.34 15.63
N GLY A 209 25.60 -1.51 15.25
CA GLY A 209 26.09 -2.82 15.72
C GLY A 209 25.18 -3.94 15.24
N ARG A 210 25.79 -5.00 14.64
CA ARG A 210 25.04 -6.10 14.03
C ARG A 210 24.27 -6.97 15.01
N ASP A 211 24.76 -7.07 16.24
CA ASP A 211 24.22 -7.94 17.29
C ASP A 211 23.36 -7.17 18.31
N LEU A 212 22.96 -5.94 17.98
CA LEU A 212 22.11 -5.14 18.84
C LEU A 212 20.65 -5.58 18.67
N ASP A 213 20.02 -5.94 19.78
CA ASP A 213 18.61 -6.31 19.88
C ASP A 213 17.94 -5.48 20.99
N PRO A 214 17.56 -4.22 20.72
CA PRO A 214 16.94 -3.36 21.71
C PRO A 214 15.55 -3.88 22.11
N PRO A 215 15.12 -3.68 23.36
CA PRO A 215 13.74 -3.96 23.75
C PRO A 215 12.79 -3.10 22.90
N SER A 216 11.66 -3.66 22.45
CA SER A 216 10.76 -3.01 21.51
C SER A 216 9.32 -2.94 21.96
N HIS A 217 8.63 -1.89 21.54
CA HIS A 217 7.17 -1.75 21.57
C HIS A 217 6.64 -1.74 20.15
N GLN A 218 5.55 -2.49 19.89
CA GLN A 218 4.92 -2.52 18.57
C GLN A 218 3.65 -1.68 18.57
N VAL A 219 3.59 -0.70 17.66
CA VAL A 219 2.46 0.21 17.49
C VAL A 219 2.11 0.31 16.00
N PRO A 220 1.16 -0.52 15.49
CA PRO A 220 0.93 -0.73 14.06
C PRO A 220 0.04 0.35 13.41
N SER A 221 0.23 1.60 13.77
CA SER A 221 -0.47 2.76 13.21
C SER A 221 0.49 3.95 13.17
N SER A 222 0.64 4.59 12.02
CA SER A 222 1.58 5.70 11.84
C SER A 222 1.29 6.89 12.77
N ALA A 223 0.02 7.25 12.97
CA ALA A 223 -0.36 8.33 13.89
C ALA A 223 -0.12 7.95 15.36
N ASP A 224 -0.44 6.71 15.74
CA ASP A 224 -0.23 6.22 17.11
C ASP A 224 1.25 5.96 17.39
N PHE A 225 2.03 5.58 16.38
CA PHE A 225 3.48 5.42 16.46
C PHE A 225 4.16 6.72 16.89
N LEU A 226 3.86 7.83 16.21
CA LEU A 226 4.35 9.15 16.61
C LEU A 226 3.86 9.52 18.02
N SER A 227 2.58 9.26 18.33
CA SER A 227 2.01 9.52 19.65
C SER A 227 2.73 8.73 20.76
N ALA A 228 3.05 7.46 20.50
CA ALA A 228 3.80 6.61 21.44
C ALA A 228 5.19 7.19 21.75
N ILE A 229 5.89 7.68 20.72
CA ILE A 229 7.21 8.34 20.90
C ILE A 229 7.05 9.63 21.69
N LEU A 230 6.06 10.46 21.39
CA LEU A 230 5.79 11.71 22.13
C LEU A 230 5.43 11.44 23.61
N LEU A 231 4.72 10.35 23.89
CA LEU A 231 4.40 9.92 25.25
C LEU A 231 5.59 9.27 25.99
N GLY A 232 6.74 9.09 25.34
CA GLY A 232 7.94 8.58 25.95
C GLY A 232 8.03 7.06 26.05
N MET A 233 7.28 6.31 25.25
CA MET A 233 7.39 4.84 25.21
C MET A 233 8.75 4.36 24.70
N GLY A 234 9.45 5.18 23.91
CA GLY A 234 10.74 4.84 23.33
C GLY A 234 11.20 5.86 22.28
N TRP A 235 12.16 5.46 21.49
CA TRP A 235 12.60 6.19 20.30
C TRP A 235 12.16 5.47 19.02
N GLY A 236 12.14 6.17 17.89
CA GLY A 236 11.84 5.56 16.59
C GLY A 236 12.27 6.45 15.43
N MET A 237 12.22 5.89 14.23
CA MET A 237 12.43 6.62 12.98
C MET A 237 11.11 7.27 12.55
N VAL A 238 11.06 8.60 12.56
CA VAL A 238 9.84 9.38 12.29
C VAL A 238 10.03 10.18 11.00
N PRO A 239 9.05 10.17 10.07
CA PRO A 239 9.13 10.97 8.85
C PRO A 239 9.23 12.46 9.18
N ASP A 240 10.07 13.20 8.43
CA ASP A 240 10.22 14.66 8.57
C ASP A 240 8.87 15.37 8.50
N LEU A 241 7.98 14.93 7.61
CA LEU A 241 6.65 15.52 7.44
C LEU A 241 5.76 15.44 8.69
N GLN A 242 6.00 14.46 9.57
CA GLN A 242 5.29 14.34 10.85
C GLN A 242 6.08 14.99 12.00
N SER A 243 7.39 14.83 12.02
CA SER A 243 8.24 15.21 13.15
C SER A 243 8.59 16.72 13.20
N ALA A 244 8.65 17.40 12.05
CA ALA A 244 9.09 18.79 11.97
C ALA A 244 8.37 19.75 12.92
N PRO A 245 7.03 19.74 13.08
CA PRO A 245 6.34 20.61 14.04
C PRO A 245 6.74 20.32 15.49
N HIS A 246 7.02 19.07 15.81
CA HIS A 246 7.37 18.63 17.17
C HIS A 246 8.82 18.94 17.55
N PHE A 247 9.73 18.96 16.59
CA PHE A 247 11.09 19.48 16.80
C PHE A 247 11.05 20.99 17.08
N GLY A 248 10.23 21.75 16.33
CA GLY A 248 10.08 23.19 16.52
C GLY A 248 9.53 23.59 17.89
N THR A 249 8.70 22.75 18.51
CA THR A 249 8.13 22.97 19.86
C THR A 249 8.98 22.35 20.98
N GLY A 250 10.01 21.56 20.65
CA GLY A 250 10.78 20.79 21.62
C GLY A 250 10.07 19.58 22.19
N ALA A 251 8.92 19.17 21.65
CA ALA A 251 8.22 17.95 22.03
C ALA A 251 8.95 16.67 21.57
N LEU A 252 9.76 16.78 20.51
CA LEU A 252 10.72 15.76 20.08
C LEU A 252 12.13 16.30 20.07
N VAL A 253 13.09 15.41 20.30
CA VAL A 253 14.53 15.61 20.14
C VAL A 253 15.03 14.69 19.04
N GLU A 254 15.76 15.25 18.07
CA GLU A 254 16.50 14.47 17.07
C GLU A 254 17.72 13.84 17.77
N LEU A 255 17.81 12.52 17.75
CA LEU A 255 18.87 11.79 18.48
C LEU A 255 20.20 11.76 17.73
N ASP A 256 20.15 11.79 16.39
CA ASP A 256 21.32 11.68 15.51
C ASP A 256 21.12 12.53 14.25
N PRO A 257 21.59 13.79 14.23
CA PRO A 257 21.46 14.65 13.05
C PRO A 257 22.21 14.14 11.80
N ALA A 258 23.18 13.25 11.96
CA ALA A 258 23.92 12.63 10.87
C ALA A 258 23.32 11.30 10.41
N GLY A 259 22.30 10.81 11.11
CA GLY A 259 21.73 9.48 10.91
C GLY A 259 20.35 9.39 10.24
N PRO A 260 19.85 10.40 9.49
CA PRO A 260 18.59 10.25 8.80
C PRO A 260 18.64 9.10 7.78
N VAL A 261 17.47 8.52 7.51
CA VAL A 261 17.29 7.49 6.51
C VAL A 261 16.34 8.02 5.42
N ASP A 262 16.83 7.98 4.18
CA ASP A 262 16.06 8.40 3.02
C ASP A 262 15.45 7.19 2.32
N VAL A 263 14.12 7.20 2.19
CA VAL A 263 13.34 6.16 1.51
C VAL A 263 12.82 6.73 0.20
N VAL A 264 13.29 6.18 -0.93
CA VAL A 264 12.85 6.60 -2.27
C VAL A 264 11.51 5.95 -2.57
N LEU A 265 10.51 6.76 -2.88
CA LEU A 265 9.16 6.33 -3.21
C LEU A 265 8.89 6.41 -4.71
N HIS A 266 8.15 5.43 -5.19
CA HIS A 266 7.72 5.30 -6.57
C HIS A 266 6.20 5.14 -6.64
N TRP A 267 5.60 5.66 -7.72
CA TRP A 267 4.24 5.36 -8.11
C TRP A 267 4.26 4.28 -9.17
N GLN A 268 3.65 3.14 -8.88
CA GLN A 268 3.39 2.10 -9.85
C GLN A 268 1.90 2.01 -10.12
N ARG A 269 1.52 1.92 -11.40
CA ARG A 269 0.13 1.73 -11.81
C ARG A 269 0.02 0.81 -13.01
N TRP A 270 -1.11 0.22 -13.23
CA TRP A 270 -1.39 -0.48 -14.47
C TRP A 270 -1.16 0.42 -15.69
N ALA A 271 -0.64 -0.16 -16.77
CA ALA A 271 -0.33 0.56 -18.01
C ALA A 271 -1.58 0.82 -18.88
N LEU A 272 -2.73 0.99 -18.24
CA LEU A 272 -4.00 1.32 -18.88
C LEU A 272 -4.16 2.83 -19.05
N ARG A 273 -4.85 3.23 -20.10
CA ARG A 273 -5.33 4.61 -20.28
C ARG A 273 -6.81 4.64 -19.87
N ILE A 274 -7.06 5.18 -18.71
CA ILE A 274 -8.38 5.33 -18.08
C ILE A 274 -8.40 6.70 -17.42
N ALA A 275 -9.39 7.53 -17.75
CA ALA A 275 -9.45 8.91 -17.30
C ALA A 275 -9.30 9.07 -15.79
N ALA A 276 -10.02 8.27 -15.01
CA ALA A 276 -9.95 8.30 -13.55
C ALA A 276 -8.57 7.89 -12.99
N LEU A 277 -7.89 6.90 -13.61
CA LEU A 277 -6.55 6.46 -13.19
C LEU A 277 -5.47 7.46 -13.60
N ASP A 278 -5.65 8.16 -14.71
CA ASP A 278 -4.76 9.24 -15.14
C ASP A 278 -4.90 10.45 -14.22
N ALA A 279 -6.13 10.87 -13.88
CA ALA A 279 -6.40 11.94 -12.91
C ALA A 279 -5.78 11.62 -11.53
N LEU A 280 -5.96 10.40 -11.03
CA LEU A 280 -5.33 9.94 -9.77
C LEU A 280 -3.79 10.02 -9.86
N THR A 281 -3.21 9.59 -10.97
CA THR A 281 -1.75 9.64 -11.19
C THR A 281 -1.23 11.07 -11.14
N ASP A 282 -1.92 12.01 -11.77
CA ASP A 282 -1.52 13.41 -11.81
C ASP A 282 -1.65 14.06 -10.42
N ALA A 283 -2.73 13.75 -9.68
CA ALA A 283 -2.92 14.23 -8.31
C ALA A 283 -1.82 13.71 -7.37
N VAL A 284 -1.50 12.41 -7.43
CA VAL A 284 -0.44 11.79 -6.62
C VAL A 284 0.92 12.42 -6.93
N ARG A 285 1.27 12.57 -8.22
CA ARG A 285 2.53 13.20 -8.64
C ARG A 285 2.61 14.66 -8.20
N ALA A 286 1.50 15.40 -8.31
CA ALA A 286 1.45 16.80 -7.88
C ALA A 286 1.65 16.94 -6.37
N ALA A 287 1.03 16.08 -5.56
CA ALA A 287 1.21 16.06 -4.11
C ALA A 287 2.65 15.66 -3.72
N ALA A 288 3.18 14.62 -4.34
CA ALA A 288 4.56 14.17 -4.10
C ALA A 288 5.58 15.29 -4.38
N ARG A 289 5.47 15.99 -5.52
CA ARG A 289 6.36 17.13 -5.84
C ARG A 289 6.31 18.28 -4.83
N ARG A 290 5.22 18.44 -4.10
CA ARG A 290 5.09 19.51 -3.07
C ARG A 290 5.67 19.07 -1.72
N GLN A 291 5.73 17.77 -1.43
CA GLN A 291 5.97 17.26 -0.10
C GLN A 291 7.23 16.39 0.02
N LEU A 292 7.62 15.72 -1.04
CA LEU A 292 8.81 14.85 -1.07
C LEU A 292 10.00 15.58 -1.71
N SER A 293 11.20 15.21 -1.29
CA SER A 293 12.47 15.76 -1.82
C SER A 293 13.02 14.97 -3.01
#